data_81407fdc79e5db29da62f6b0758f7c4e
#
_entry.id   81407fdc79e5db29da62f6b0758f7c4e
#
_cell.length_a   1.000
_cell.length_b   1.000
_cell.length_c   1.000
_cell.angle_alpha   90.00
_cell.angle_beta   90.00
_cell.angle_gamma   90.00
#
_symmetry.space_group_name_H-M   'P 1'
#
loop_
_entity.id
_entity.type
_entity.pdbx_description
1 polymer ?
#
loop_
_entity_poly.entity_id
_entity_poly.type
_entity_poly.pdbx_seq_one_letter_code
_entity_poly.pdbx_strand_id
1 'polypeptide(L)'
;RYRVDLQIEYMDAKKFDYDIISPNLLALYKEKFKEKEFDIIILSDNDALNFINQHRSELFPDIPVVFCGINDLMDSDIAAGNITGVVEVFDFIATLETAKTLHPEKNRLVVLIDNSTAGRAIRRQAEKLLVQHDTGLQVEFWIQLSLEEAQRRVRKLPDDTFLFIAPYYQTINGQFYTSEEVSEAIYRHSSVPIY
;
A
#
# COMPACT_ATOMS: atom_id res chain seq x y z
N ARG A 1 -21.66 29.62 -8.87
CA ARG A 1 -20.50 28.88 -9.33
C ARG A 1 -19.40 29.08 -8.30
N TYR A 2 -18.99 28.03 -7.61
CA TYR A 2 -17.92 28.12 -6.62
C TYR A 2 -16.57 28.20 -7.36
N ARG A 3 -15.66 29.02 -6.83
CA ARG A 3 -14.25 29.04 -7.28
C ARG A 3 -13.46 28.19 -6.30
N VAL A 4 -12.73 27.23 -6.82
CA VAL A 4 -11.81 26.38 -6.03
C VAL A 4 -10.39 26.84 -6.36
N ASP A 5 -9.61 27.10 -5.31
CA ASP A 5 -8.16 27.29 -5.40
C ASP A 5 -7.50 26.03 -4.88
N LEU A 6 -6.79 25.30 -5.73
CA LEU A 6 -6.25 23.99 -5.42
C LEU A 6 -4.72 24.03 -5.29
N GLN A 7 -4.23 23.70 -4.12
CA GLN A 7 -2.81 23.48 -3.86
C GLN A 7 -2.53 21.96 -3.81
N ILE A 8 -1.64 21.45 -4.65
CA ILE A 8 -1.27 20.02 -4.69
C ILE A 8 0.15 19.86 -4.19
N GLU A 9 0.35 18.88 -3.29
CA GLU A 9 1.63 18.51 -2.75
C GLU A 9 1.87 17.00 -2.92
N TYR A 10 3.07 16.63 -3.32
CA TYR A 10 3.49 15.25 -3.47
C TYR A 10 4.50 14.91 -2.39
N MET A 11 4.20 13.86 -1.62
CA MET A 11 5.07 13.41 -0.54
C MET A 11 6.22 12.52 -1.03
N ASP A 12 6.09 11.92 -2.22
CA ASP A 12 7.03 10.93 -2.78
C ASP A 12 7.33 9.74 -1.82
N ALA A 13 6.39 9.41 -0.94
CA ALA A 13 6.55 8.40 0.12
C ALA A 13 6.75 6.97 -0.41
N LYS A 14 6.51 6.73 -1.71
CA LYS A 14 6.83 5.43 -2.34
C LYS A 14 8.31 5.34 -2.76
N LYS A 15 8.97 6.49 -2.98
CA LYS A 15 10.37 6.56 -3.41
C LYS A 15 11.35 6.66 -2.25
N PHE A 16 10.92 7.26 -1.15
CA PHE A 16 11.74 7.52 0.02
C PHE A 16 11.15 6.85 1.25
N ASP A 17 12.00 6.51 2.19
CA ASP A 17 11.57 6.01 3.49
C ASP A 17 10.75 7.07 4.22
N TYR A 18 9.56 6.68 4.70
CA TYR A 18 8.61 7.58 5.35
C TYR A 18 9.21 8.26 6.58
N ASP A 19 9.96 7.50 7.40
CA ASP A 19 10.55 8.02 8.64
C ASP A 19 11.65 9.07 8.36
N ILE A 20 12.25 9.01 7.18
CA ILE A 20 13.24 10.00 6.74
C ILE A 20 12.56 11.24 6.17
N ILE A 21 11.55 11.08 5.32
CA ILE A 21 10.96 12.26 4.65
C ILE A 21 9.95 13.01 5.51
N SER A 22 9.24 12.35 6.43
CA SER A 22 8.19 12.97 7.23
C SER A 22 8.66 14.21 8.00
N PRO A 23 9.76 14.19 8.76
CA PRO A 23 10.25 15.39 9.45
C PRO A 23 10.70 16.51 8.48
N ASN A 24 11.23 16.16 7.30
CA ASN A 24 11.62 17.14 6.29
C ASN A 24 10.38 17.82 5.66
N LEU A 25 9.33 17.02 5.38
CA LEU A 25 8.06 17.55 4.89
C LEU A 25 7.38 18.45 5.93
N LEU A 26 7.42 18.07 7.20
CA LEU A 26 6.90 18.91 8.29
C LEU A 26 7.56 20.28 8.29
N ALA A 27 8.89 20.32 8.26
CA ALA A 27 9.64 21.58 8.23
C ALA A 27 9.33 22.43 7.00
N LEU A 28 9.26 21.80 5.83
CA LEU A 28 8.90 22.44 4.58
C LEU A 28 7.48 23.01 4.61
N TYR A 29 6.50 22.21 5.07
CA TYR A 29 5.09 22.62 5.06
C TYR A 29 4.78 23.70 6.10
N LYS A 30 5.47 23.70 7.25
CA LYS A 30 5.40 24.81 8.21
C LYS A 30 5.78 26.16 7.57
N GLU A 31 6.84 26.18 6.79
CA GLU A 31 7.27 27.41 6.12
C GLU A 31 6.36 27.74 4.92
N LYS A 32 6.03 26.73 4.11
CA LYS A 32 5.27 26.89 2.87
C LYS A 32 3.83 27.35 3.12
N PHE A 33 3.23 26.90 4.21
CA PHE A 33 1.82 27.15 4.54
C PHE A 33 1.62 28.19 5.66
N LYS A 34 2.69 28.79 6.15
CA LYS A 34 2.69 29.71 7.28
C LYS A 34 1.66 30.85 7.19
N GLU A 35 1.40 31.34 5.97
CA GLU A 35 0.46 32.45 5.72
C GLU A 35 -0.73 31.99 4.86
N LYS A 36 -0.95 30.69 4.74
CA LYS A 36 -2.05 30.13 3.95
C LYS A 36 -3.16 29.63 4.83
N GLU A 37 -4.37 29.94 4.44
CA GLU A 37 -5.60 29.38 5.00
C GLU A 37 -6.17 28.34 4.04
N PHE A 38 -6.63 27.22 4.59
CA PHE A 38 -7.27 26.16 3.83
C PHE A 38 -8.65 25.88 4.42
N ASP A 39 -9.63 25.69 3.55
CA ASP A 39 -10.99 25.31 3.95
C ASP A 39 -11.09 23.79 4.21
N ILE A 40 -10.28 22.99 3.51
CA ILE A 40 -10.30 21.53 3.55
C ILE A 40 -8.97 20.95 3.10
N ILE A 41 -8.61 19.81 3.65
CA ILE A 41 -7.47 19.00 3.23
C ILE A 41 -7.98 17.70 2.63
N ILE A 42 -7.48 17.37 1.45
CA ILE A 42 -7.75 16.10 0.79
C ILE A 42 -6.46 15.27 0.80
N LEU A 43 -6.55 14.05 1.31
CA LEU A 43 -5.43 13.11 1.42
C LEU A 43 -5.64 11.93 0.47
N SER A 44 -4.56 11.50 -0.12
CA SER A 44 -4.54 10.24 -0.87
C SER A 44 -3.43 9.35 -0.34
N ASP A 45 -3.77 8.08 -0.04
CA ASP A 45 -2.87 7.05 0.46
C ASP A 45 -2.57 7.11 1.98
N ASN A 46 -2.18 5.96 2.53
CA ASN A 46 -1.90 5.76 3.96
C ASN A 46 -0.79 6.67 4.50
N ASP A 47 0.26 6.96 3.71
CA ASP A 47 1.36 7.80 4.16
C ASP A 47 0.91 9.24 4.41
N ALA A 48 0.00 9.77 3.58
CA ALA A 48 -0.57 11.10 3.77
C ALA A 48 -1.47 11.16 5.03
N LEU A 49 -2.27 10.11 5.28
CA LEU A 49 -3.08 10.02 6.49
C LEU A 49 -2.21 9.92 7.75
N ASN A 50 -1.17 9.09 7.73
CA ASN A 50 -0.21 8.98 8.82
C ASN A 50 0.46 10.32 9.12
N PHE A 51 0.88 11.04 8.09
CA PHE A 51 1.52 12.34 8.23
C PHE A 51 0.59 13.37 8.88
N ILE A 52 -0.66 13.43 8.42
CA ILE A 52 -1.64 14.35 9.03
C ILE A 52 -1.96 13.93 10.45
N ASN A 53 -2.15 12.66 10.76
CA ASN A 53 -2.41 12.21 12.13
C ASN A 53 -1.27 12.57 13.09
N GLN A 54 -0.02 12.54 12.62
CA GLN A 54 1.15 12.91 13.42
C GLN A 54 1.32 14.42 13.60
N HIS A 55 1.00 15.23 12.58
CA HIS A 55 1.41 16.62 12.50
C HIS A 55 0.26 17.63 12.36
N ARG A 56 -0.99 17.17 12.36
CA ARG A 56 -2.17 18.02 12.14
C ARG A 56 -2.25 19.19 13.12
N SER A 57 -1.98 18.95 14.39
CA SER A 57 -2.04 19.99 15.42
C SER A 57 -1.06 21.14 15.19
N GLU A 58 0.03 20.87 14.45
CA GLU A 58 1.06 21.86 14.14
C GLU A 58 0.84 22.56 12.80
N LEU A 59 0.22 21.86 11.84
CA LEU A 59 0.05 22.37 10.48
C LEU A 59 -1.36 22.87 10.20
N PHE A 60 -2.39 22.14 10.68
CA PHE A 60 -3.78 22.34 10.25
C PHE A 60 -4.77 22.02 11.39
N PRO A 61 -4.72 22.73 12.53
CA PRO A 61 -5.36 22.30 13.77
C PRO A 61 -6.86 22.06 13.67
N ASP A 62 -7.62 22.84 12.97
CA ASP A 62 -9.09 22.75 12.93
C ASP A 62 -9.67 22.48 11.55
N ILE A 63 -8.81 22.23 10.58
CA ILE A 63 -9.23 22.07 9.19
C ILE A 63 -9.84 20.68 8.97
N PRO A 64 -11.02 20.58 8.34
CA PRO A 64 -11.59 19.29 7.94
C PRO A 64 -10.65 18.51 7.02
N VAL A 65 -10.61 17.20 7.22
CA VAL A 65 -9.79 16.29 6.41
C VAL A 65 -10.69 15.28 5.73
N VAL A 66 -10.50 15.11 4.42
CA VAL A 66 -11.12 14.05 3.63
C VAL A 66 -10.04 13.17 3.03
N PHE A 67 -10.18 11.87 3.14
CA PHE A 67 -9.19 10.94 2.59
C PHE A 67 -9.77 10.00 1.52
N CYS A 68 -8.89 9.48 0.66
CA CYS A 68 -9.17 8.38 -0.25
C CYS A 68 -7.94 7.46 -0.38
N GLY A 69 -8.13 6.26 -0.95
CA GLY A 69 -7.03 5.34 -1.19
C GLY A 69 -6.37 4.80 0.09
N ILE A 70 -7.10 4.71 1.19
CA ILE A 70 -6.59 4.21 2.47
C ILE A 70 -6.88 2.73 2.58
N ASN A 71 -5.83 1.94 2.74
CA ASN A 71 -5.91 0.50 2.99
C ASN A 71 -5.90 0.22 4.50
N ASP A 72 -6.75 -0.73 4.95
CA ASP A 72 -6.81 -1.20 6.34
C ASP A 72 -6.97 -0.06 7.36
N LEU A 73 -7.99 0.79 7.15
CA LEU A 73 -8.30 1.90 8.04
C LEU A 73 -8.66 1.38 9.44
N MET A 74 -8.04 1.93 10.47
CA MET A 74 -8.34 1.65 11.87
C MET A 74 -9.14 2.80 12.51
N ASP A 75 -9.94 2.50 13.53
CA ASP A 75 -10.70 3.52 14.26
C ASP A 75 -9.78 4.60 14.86
N SER A 76 -8.55 4.24 15.24
CA SER A 76 -7.53 5.17 15.71
C SER A 76 -7.13 6.22 14.67
N ASP A 77 -7.22 5.88 13.39
CA ASP A 77 -6.79 6.77 12.29
C ASP A 77 -7.74 7.95 12.10
N ILE A 78 -8.98 7.83 12.57
CA ILE A 78 -10.02 8.86 12.49
C ILE A 78 -10.45 9.38 13.87
N ALA A 79 -9.82 8.95 14.97
CA ALA A 79 -10.20 9.28 16.34
C ALA A 79 -10.10 10.79 16.66
N ALA A 80 -9.27 11.53 15.95
CA ALA A 80 -9.09 12.97 16.15
C ALA A 80 -10.32 13.83 15.78
N GLY A 81 -11.38 13.20 15.22
CA GLY A 81 -12.59 13.90 14.75
C GLY A 81 -12.33 14.78 13.52
N ASN A 82 -13.40 15.21 12.87
CA ASN A 82 -13.34 16.05 11.66
C ASN A 82 -12.46 15.46 10.54
N ILE A 83 -12.40 14.12 10.49
CA ILE A 83 -11.73 13.32 9.46
C ILE A 83 -12.75 12.32 8.92
N THR A 84 -12.90 12.27 7.60
CA THR A 84 -13.78 11.32 6.92
C THR A 84 -13.21 10.98 5.55
N GLY A 85 -13.73 9.94 4.90
CA GLY A 85 -13.25 9.60 3.56
C GLY A 85 -13.74 8.27 3.04
N VAL A 86 -13.06 7.79 2.01
CA VAL A 86 -13.34 6.53 1.32
C VAL A 86 -12.14 5.62 1.45
N VAL A 87 -12.37 4.42 1.99
CA VAL A 87 -11.36 3.36 2.10
C VAL A 87 -11.21 2.63 0.78
N GLU A 88 -10.02 2.13 0.52
CA GLU A 88 -9.75 1.22 -0.58
C GLU A 88 -9.90 -0.22 -0.10
N VAL A 89 -10.67 -0.99 -0.85
CA VAL A 89 -10.87 -2.42 -0.58
C VAL A 89 -10.53 -3.18 -1.86
N PHE A 90 -9.64 -4.16 -1.75
CA PHE A 90 -9.39 -5.11 -2.82
C PHE A 90 -10.01 -6.46 -2.47
N ASP A 91 -10.60 -7.11 -3.47
CA ASP A 91 -11.26 -8.39 -3.27
C ASP A 91 -10.26 -9.55 -3.40
N PHE A 92 -9.45 -9.70 -2.34
CA PHE A 92 -8.42 -10.74 -2.28
C PHE A 92 -9.00 -12.13 -2.35
N ILE A 93 -10.11 -12.38 -1.65
CA ILE A 93 -10.72 -13.71 -1.60
C ILE A 93 -11.34 -14.08 -2.96
N ALA A 94 -12.08 -13.18 -3.60
CA ALA A 94 -12.63 -13.46 -4.93
C ALA A 94 -11.52 -13.67 -5.99
N THR A 95 -10.38 -12.98 -5.85
CA THR A 95 -9.22 -13.23 -6.70
C THR A 95 -8.68 -14.64 -6.49
N LEU A 96 -8.54 -15.10 -5.24
CA LEU A 96 -8.08 -16.46 -4.94
C LEU A 96 -9.09 -17.53 -5.40
N GLU A 97 -10.38 -17.31 -5.23
CA GLU A 97 -11.45 -18.21 -5.73
C GLU A 97 -11.40 -18.32 -7.25
N THR A 98 -11.19 -17.20 -7.94
CA THR A 98 -10.98 -17.19 -9.39
C THR A 98 -9.74 -17.99 -9.78
N ALA A 99 -8.61 -17.76 -9.09
CA ALA A 99 -7.37 -18.49 -9.33
C ALA A 99 -7.55 -20.00 -9.14
N LYS A 100 -8.23 -20.43 -8.07
CA LYS A 100 -8.56 -21.84 -7.81
C LYS A 100 -9.51 -22.43 -8.85
N THR A 101 -10.45 -21.66 -9.35
CA THR A 101 -11.37 -22.10 -10.40
C THR A 101 -10.62 -22.37 -11.71
N LEU A 102 -9.66 -21.52 -12.05
CA LEU A 102 -8.84 -21.67 -13.26
C LEU A 102 -7.76 -22.75 -13.13
N HIS A 103 -7.29 -23.01 -11.90
CA HIS A 103 -6.20 -23.94 -11.62
C HIS A 103 -6.54 -24.79 -10.37
N PRO A 104 -7.51 -25.70 -10.44
CA PRO A 104 -8.01 -26.45 -9.29
C PRO A 104 -6.97 -27.41 -8.67
N GLU A 105 -5.93 -27.75 -9.40
CA GLU A 105 -4.83 -28.62 -8.96
C GLU A 105 -3.83 -27.91 -8.04
N LYS A 106 -3.86 -26.57 -7.96
CA LYS A 106 -2.90 -25.80 -7.15
C LYS A 106 -3.39 -25.62 -5.72
N ASN A 107 -2.46 -25.76 -4.79
CA ASN A 107 -2.73 -25.71 -3.35
C ASN A 107 -1.79 -24.78 -2.57
N ARG A 108 -0.92 -24.04 -3.26
CA ARG A 108 0.03 -23.11 -2.66
C ARG A 108 -0.20 -21.70 -3.18
N LEU A 109 -0.09 -20.73 -2.27
CA LEU A 109 -0.12 -19.29 -2.57
C LEU A 109 1.16 -18.65 -2.05
N VAL A 110 1.89 -18.01 -2.94
CA VAL A 110 2.97 -17.10 -2.57
C VAL A 110 2.50 -15.67 -2.80
N VAL A 111 2.61 -14.83 -1.79
CA VAL A 111 2.31 -13.39 -1.89
C VAL A 111 3.62 -12.62 -1.85
N LEU A 112 3.98 -12.01 -2.97
CA LEU A 112 5.13 -11.10 -3.06
C LEU A 112 4.69 -9.70 -2.69
N ILE A 113 5.29 -9.12 -1.65
CA ILE A 113 4.88 -7.84 -1.09
C ILE A 113 6.08 -7.10 -0.49
N ASP A 114 6.06 -5.77 -0.53
CA ASP A 114 7.06 -4.96 0.14
C ASP A 114 6.70 -4.67 1.62
N ASN A 115 7.55 -3.91 2.30
CA ASN A 115 7.34 -3.47 3.67
C ASN A 115 7.02 -1.95 3.77
N SER A 116 6.51 -1.35 2.69
CA SER A 116 5.98 0.01 2.70
C SER A 116 4.76 0.13 3.61
N THR A 117 4.32 1.33 3.90
CA THR A 117 3.09 1.56 4.69
C THR A 117 1.88 0.86 4.05
N ALA A 118 1.72 0.99 2.72
CA ALA A 118 0.66 0.30 1.99
C ALA A 118 0.85 -1.22 2.01
N GLY A 119 2.07 -1.72 1.79
CA GLY A 119 2.37 -3.15 1.84
C GLY A 119 2.02 -3.77 3.20
N ARG A 120 2.40 -3.13 4.30
CA ARG A 120 2.03 -3.60 5.65
C ARG A 120 0.51 -3.61 5.87
N ALA A 121 -0.20 -2.57 5.41
CA ALA A 121 -1.66 -2.48 5.54
C ALA A 121 -2.36 -3.61 4.76
N ILE A 122 -1.99 -3.79 3.49
CA ILE A 122 -2.54 -4.84 2.63
C ILE A 122 -2.21 -6.24 3.17
N ARG A 123 -1.01 -6.44 3.68
CA ARG A 123 -0.64 -7.71 4.31
C ARG A 123 -1.53 -8.04 5.51
N ARG A 124 -1.73 -7.10 6.45
CA ARG A 124 -2.63 -7.31 7.60
C ARG A 124 -4.04 -7.65 7.16
N GLN A 125 -4.56 -6.96 6.13
CA GLN A 125 -5.86 -7.23 5.56
C GLN A 125 -5.94 -8.64 4.95
N ALA A 126 -4.95 -9.05 4.16
CA ALA A 126 -4.87 -10.38 3.58
C ALA A 126 -4.77 -11.47 4.65
N GLU A 127 -3.90 -11.32 5.65
CA GLU A 127 -3.76 -12.25 6.77
C GLU A 127 -5.08 -12.42 7.54
N LYS A 128 -5.80 -11.31 7.80
CA LYS A 128 -7.12 -11.33 8.46
C LYS A 128 -8.17 -12.08 7.62
N LEU A 129 -8.20 -11.82 6.31
CA LEU A 129 -9.13 -12.49 5.40
C LEU A 129 -8.83 -13.99 5.29
N LEU A 130 -7.56 -14.39 5.24
CA LEU A 130 -7.14 -15.79 5.20
C LEU A 130 -7.52 -16.57 6.48
N VAL A 131 -7.55 -15.90 7.63
CA VAL A 131 -8.03 -16.52 8.88
C VAL A 131 -9.56 -16.69 8.87
N GLN A 132 -10.29 -15.76 8.26
CA GLN A 132 -11.75 -15.79 8.20
C GLN A 132 -12.31 -16.73 7.14
N HIS A 133 -11.52 -17.02 6.09
CA HIS A 133 -11.91 -17.84 4.95
C HIS A 133 -10.97 -19.02 4.80
N ASP A 134 -11.50 -20.24 4.98
CA ASP A 134 -10.72 -21.45 4.69
C ASP A 134 -10.53 -21.61 3.18
N THR A 135 -9.41 -21.13 2.69
CA THR A 135 -9.07 -21.25 1.26
C THR A 135 -8.52 -22.62 0.89
N GLY A 136 -8.13 -23.44 1.86
CA GLY A 136 -7.42 -24.70 1.64
C GLY A 136 -6.02 -24.53 1.01
N LEU A 137 -5.47 -23.32 1.01
CA LEU A 137 -4.16 -23.01 0.43
C LEU A 137 -3.08 -22.96 1.51
N GLN A 138 -1.89 -23.45 1.19
CA GLN A 138 -0.68 -23.17 1.96
C GLN A 138 -0.15 -21.80 1.54
N VAL A 139 -0.16 -20.84 2.46
CA VAL A 139 0.16 -19.43 2.16
C VAL A 139 1.55 -19.08 2.69
N GLU A 140 2.38 -18.48 1.84
CA GLU A 140 3.69 -17.93 2.18
C GLU A 140 3.77 -16.46 1.74
N PHE A 141 4.23 -15.58 2.63
CA PHE A 141 4.49 -14.18 2.29
C PHE A 141 5.99 -13.98 2.06
N TRP A 142 6.34 -13.50 0.88
CA TRP A 142 7.68 -13.03 0.53
C TRP A 142 7.75 -11.52 0.69
N ILE A 143 8.35 -11.11 1.81
CA ILE A 143 8.33 -9.71 2.23
C ILE A 143 9.70 -9.10 1.98
N GLN A 144 9.70 -7.92 1.35
CA GLN A 144 10.86 -7.04 1.22
C GLN A 144 12.13 -7.75 0.67
N LEU A 145 11.98 -8.57 -0.34
CA LEU A 145 13.11 -9.19 -1.04
C LEU A 145 13.84 -8.15 -1.91
N SER A 146 15.05 -8.45 -2.38
CA SER A 146 15.58 -7.78 -3.57
C SER A 146 14.86 -8.31 -4.81
N LEU A 147 14.86 -7.54 -5.90
CA LEU A 147 14.21 -7.98 -7.14
C LEU A 147 14.88 -9.25 -7.70
N GLU A 148 16.20 -9.32 -7.61
CA GLU A 148 16.98 -10.51 -8.05
C GLU A 148 16.65 -11.74 -7.21
N GLU A 149 16.46 -11.56 -5.90
CA GLU A 149 16.07 -12.66 -5.03
C GLU A 149 14.65 -13.14 -5.35
N ALA A 150 13.72 -12.21 -5.56
CA ALA A 150 12.35 -12.53 -5.97
C ALA A 150 12.35 -13.33 -7.29
N GLN A 151 13.07 -12.86 -8.32
CA GLN A 151 13.22 -13.55 -9.59
C GLN A 151 13.83 -14.95 -9.43
N ARG A 152 14.85 -15.09 -8.58
CA ARG A 152 15.49 -16.38 -8.32
C ARG A 152 14.54 -17.37 -7.67
N ARG A 153 13.72 -16.91 -6.72
CA ARG A 153 12.72 -17.75 -6.03
C ARG A 153 11.56 -18.13 -6.94
N VAL A 154 11.06 -17.18 -7.71
CA VAL A 154 9.94 -17.40 -8.65
C VAL A 154 10.27 -18.49 -9.67
N ARG A 155 11.51 -18.54 -10.19
CA ARG A 155 11.97 -19.62 -11.11
C ARG A 155 11.93 -21.02 -10.51
N LYS A 156 11.86 -21.13 -9.20
CA LYS A 156 11.93 -22.41 -8.46
C LYS A 156 10.61 -22.76 -7.79
N LEU A 157 9.55 -21.97 -8.06
CA LEU A 157 8.24 -22.27 -7.50
C LEU A 157 7.76 -23.63 -8.03
N PRO A 158 7.20 -24.47 -7.14
CA PRO A 158 6.54 -25.71 -7.56
C PRO A 158 5.32 -25.42 -8.44
N ASP A 159 5.01 -26.34 -9.35
CA ASP A 159 3.90 -26.23 -10.29
C ASP A 159 2.51 -26.11 -9.61
N ASP A 160 2.41 -26.54 -8.35
CA ASP A 160 1.18 -26.47 -7.54
C ASP A 160 0.95 -25.09 -6.89
N THR A 161 1.65 -24.03 -7.35
CA THR A 161 1.67 -22.70 -6.75
C THR A 161 0.95 -21.66 -7.61
N PHE A 162 0.30 -20.70 -6.95
CA PHE A 162 -0.03 -19.37 -7.51
C PHE A 162 0.94 -18.33 -6.96
N LEU A 163 1.27 -17.35 -7.76
CA LEU A 163 1.96 -16.14 -7.30
C LEU A 163 0.99 -14.96 -7.32
N PHE A 164 0.82 -14.30 -6.18
CA PHE A 164 0.10 -13.03 -6.07
C PHE A 164 1.11 -11.90 -5.87
N ILE A 165 1.09 -10.89 -6.74
CA ILE A 165 1.93 -9.71 -6.62
C ILE A 165 1.09 -8.60 -5.99
N ALA A 166 1.36 -8.33 -4.71
CA ALA A 166 0.83 -7.18 -3.99
C ALA A 166 1.74 -5.95 -4.24
N PRO A 167 1.46 -4.77 -3.66
CA PRO A 167 2.35 -3.61 -3.80
C PRO A 167 3.80 -3.95 -3.46
N TYR A 168 4.68 -3.66 -4.40
CA TYR A 168 6.11 -3.90 -4.29
C TYR A 168 6.88 -2.73 -4.89
N TYR A 169 6.88 -1.60 -4.16
CA TYR A 169 7.50 -0.36 -4.59
C TYR A 169 8.95 -0.24 -4.15
N GLN A 170 9.27 -0.82 -2.99
CA GLN A 170 10.62 -0.75 -2.42
C GLN A 170 11.17 -2.14 -2.10
N THR A 171 12.41 -2.36 -2.52
CA THR A 171 13.19 -3.55 -2.13
C THR A 171 13.84 -3.36 -0.76
N ILE A 172 14.41 -4.45 -0.22
CA ILE A 172 15.20 -4.41 1.03
C ILE A 172 16.36 -3.42 0.96
N ASN A 173 16.86 -3.13 -0.24
CA ASN A 173 17.98 -2.19 -0.45
C ASN A 173 17.51 -0.75 -0.66
N GLY A 174 16.22 -0.45 -0.47
CA GLY A 174 15.63 0.88 -0.68
C GLY A 174 15.49 1.29 -2.14
N GLN A 175 15.68 0.37 -3.09
CA GLN A 175 15.52 0.66 -4.51
C GLN A 175 14.03 0.69 -4.86
N PHE A 176 13.61 1.76 -5.53
CA PHE A 176 12.23 1.95 -5.98
C PHE A 176 12.02 1.32 -7.37
N TYR A 177 10.85 0.71 -7.53
CA TYR A 177 10.34 0.20 -8.81
C TYR A 177 8.87 0.56 -8.98
N THR A 178 8.43 0.73 -10.23
CA THR A 178 7.00 0.81 -10.54
C THR A 178 6.37 -0.58 -10.54
N SER A 179 5.04 -0.64 -10.42
CA SER A 179 4.32 -1.91 -10.46
C SER A 179 4.53 -2.64 -11.80
N GLU A 180 4.65 -1.89 -12.91
CA GLU A 180 4.91 -2.44 -14.23
C GLU A 180 6.29 -3.08 -14.30
N GLU A 181 7.32 -2.40 -13.80
CA GLU A 181 8.70 -2.92 -13.79
C GLU A 181 8.81 -4.20 -12.98
N VAL A 182 8.18 -4.26 -11.80
CA VAL A 182 8.16 -5.47 -10.97
C VAL A 182 7.40 -6.58 -11.67
N SER A 183 6.19 -6.30 -12.16
CA SER A 183 5.35 -7.30 -12.82
C SER A 183 6.04 -7.90 -14.03
N GLU A 184 6.66 -7.07 -14.88
CA GLU A 184 7.41 -7.54 -16.05
C GLU A 184 8.63 -8.36 -15.65
N ALA A 185 9.39 -7.89 -14.66
CA ALA A 185 10.58 -8.57 -14.17
C ALA A 185 10.27 -9.94 -13.57
N ILE A 186 9.15 -10.08 -12.86
CA ILE A 186 8.70 -11.35 -12.27
C ILE A 186 8.08 -12.26 -13.33
N TYR A 187 7.20 -11.73 -14.20
CA TYR A 187 6.53 -12.50 -15.25
C TYR A 187 7.52 -13.24 -16.15
N ARG A 188 8.62 -12.59 -16.56
CA ARG A 188 9.65 -13.19 -17.42
C ARG A 188 10.34 -14.41 -16.80
N HIS A 189 10.18 -14.64 -15.50
CA HIS A 189 10.86 -15.68 -14.77
C HIS A 189 9.91 -16.70 -14.13
N SER A 190 8.60 -16.45 -14.20
CA SER A 190 7.60 -17.30 -13.57
C SER A 190 7.18 -18.43 -14.52
N SER A 191 7.11 -19.65 -13.96
CA SER A 191 6.47 -20.80 -14.60
C SER A 191 5.06 -21.04 -14.04
N VAL A 192 4.63 -20.25 -13.04
CA VAL A 192 3.33 -20.38 -12.38
C VAL A 192 2.44 -19.19 -12.70
N PRO A 193 1.09 -19.33 -12.61
CA PRO A 193 0.17 -18.22 -12.79
C PRO A 193 0.41 -17.09 -11.81
N ILE A 194 0.26 -15.84 -12.30
CA ILE A 194 0.43 -14.61 -11.52
C ILE A 194 -0.91 -13.87 -11.50
N TYR A 195 -1.28 -13.32 -10.32
CA TYR A 195 -2.49 -12.57 -10.04
C TYR A 195 -2.15 -11.25 -9.34
#